data_d81dfca01593ba7a1f6c165e1f6f8c3a
#
_entry.id   d81dfca01593ba7a1f6c165e1f6f8c3a
#
_cell.length_a   1.000
_cell.length_b   1.000
_cell.length_c   1.000
_cell.angle_alpha   90.00
_cell.angle_beta   90.00
_cell.angle_gamma   90.00
#
_symmetry.space_group_name_H-M   'P 1'
#
loop_
_entity.id
_entity.type
_entity.pdbx_description
1 polymer ?
#
loop_
_entity_poly.entity_id
_entity_poly.type
_entity_poly.pdbx_seq_one_letter_code
_entity_poly.pdbx_strand_id
1 'polypeptide(L)'
;MKTNRQFTARQEAQAERNLVAAMLTQRAPEELRAFLRDLCTPAELQAMADRWAVVECLQRGLPYREIHTLTGVSVTTIGRVARYLATGSGGYSLAVRRLEN
;
A
#
# COMPACT_ATOMS: atom_id res chain seq x y z
N MET A 1 2.67 -2.43 -18.98
CA MET A 1 1.25 -2.75 -18.71
C MET A 1 0.68 -3.57 -19.84
N LYS A 2 -0.14 -4.57 -19.52
CA LYS A 2 -0.75 -5.45 -20.52
C LYS A 2 -1.99 -4.79 -21.13
N THR A 3 -2.10 -4.82 -22.45
CA THR A 3 -3.26 -4.29 -23.15
C THR A 3 -4.24 -5.40 -23.54
N ASN A 4 -3.75 -6.64 -23.71
CA ASN A 4 -4.58 -7.80 -24.07
C ASN A 4 -4.52 -8.82 -22.95
N ARG A 5 -5.39 -8.63 -21.98
CA ARG A 5 -5.42 -9.50 -20.82
C ARG A 5 -6.24 -10.74 -21.10
N GLN A 6 -5.62 -11.92 -20.91
CA GLN A 6 -6.26 -13.21 -21.14
C GLN A 6 -7.08 -13.69 -19.94
N PHE A 7 -6.80 -13.17 -18.76
CA PHE A 7 -7.48 -13.60 -17.54
C PHE A 7 -8.91 -13.07 -17.51
N THR A 8 -9.84 -13.93 -17.10
CA THR A 8 -11.20 -13.51 -16.77
C THR A 8 -11.17 -12.78 -15.45
N ALA A 9 -12.28 -12.09 -15.10
CA ALA A 9 -12.41 -11.45 -13.81
C ALA A 9 -12.22 -12.44 -12.66
N ARG A 10 -12.71 -13.68 -12.82
CA ARG A 10 -12.55 -14.73 -11.81
C ARG A 10 -11.09 -15.11 -11.63
N GLN A 11 -10.36 -15.24 -12.73
CA GLN A 11 -8.94 -15.58 -12.70
C GLN A 11 -8.12 -14.45 -12.08
N GLU A 12 -8.48 -13.19 -12.35
CA GLU A 12 -7.83 -12.04 -11.73
C GLU A 12 -8.04 -12.03 -10.22
N ALA A 13 -9.26 -12.31 -9.77
CA ALA A 13 -9.56 -12.39 -8.35
C ALA A 13 -8.79 -13.53 -7.69
N GLN A 14 -8.66 -14.67 -8.38
CA GLN A 14 -7.90 -15.79 -7.84
C GLN A 14 -6.41 -15.45 -7.76
N ALA A 15 -5.86 -14.74 -8.74
CA ALA A 15 -4.46 -14.32 -8.73
C ALA A 15 -4.20 -13.39 -7.55
N GLU A 16 -5.13 -12.49 -7.24
CA GLU A 16 -5.01 -11.61 -6.09
C GLU A 16 -5.01 -12.41 -4.78
N ARG A 17 -5.92 -13.38 -4.65
CA ARG A 17 -5.96 -14.24 -3.46
C ARG A 17 -4.66 -15.04 -3.31
N ASN A 18 -4.10 -15.52 -4.42
CA ASN A 18 -2.84 -16.26 -4.39
C ASN A 18 -1.68 -15.36 -3.93
N LEU A 19 -1.66 -14.11 -4.36
CA LEU A 19 -0.66 -13.15 -3.91
C LEU A 19 -0.77 -12.92 -2.40
N VAL A 20 -1.98 -12.69 -1.91
CA VAL A 20 -2.20 -12.49 -0.47
C VAL A 20 -1.73 -13.72 0.31
N ALA A 21 -2.06 -14.91 -0.17
CA ALA A 21 -1.62 -16.14 0.49
C ALA A 21 -0.10 -16.24 0.52
N ALA A 22 0.57 -15.88 -0.57
CA ALA A 22 2.03 -15.91 -0.62
C ALA A 22 2.64 -14.91 0.36
N MET A 23 2.08 -13.71 0.44
CA MET A 23 2.55 -12.70 1.39
C MET A 23 2.40 -13.17 2.83
N LEU A 24 1.32 -13.89 3.12
CA LEU A 24 1.07 -14.40 4.47
C LEU A 24 1.99 -15.54 4.90
N THR A 25 2.77 -16.12 3.99
CA THR A 25 3.76 -17.13 4.36
C THR A 25 5.01 -16.52 4.98
N GLN A 26 5.22 -15.22 4.80
CA GLN A 26 6.41 -14.53 5.31
C GLN A 26 6.27 -14.34 6.81
N ARG A 27 7.29 -14.72 7.57
CA ARG A 27 7.22 -14.78 9.03
C ARG A 27 8.10 -13.76 9.75
N ALA A 28 8.87 -12.98 8.99
CA ALA A 28 9.78 -12.00 9.56
C ALA A 28 9.87 -10.81 8.61
N PRO A 29 10.22 -9.62 9.15
CA PRO A 29 10.31 -8.43 8.31
C PRO A 29 11.25 -8.59 7.12
N GLU A 30 12.40 -9.21 7.32
CA GLU A 30 13.37 -9.41 6.23
C GLU A 30 12.86 -10.35 5.14
N GLU A 31 12.01 -11.30 5.50
CA GLU A 31 11.40 -12.21 4.53
C GLU A 31 10.39 -11.47 3.67
N LEU A 32 9.50 -10.70 4.28
CA LEU A 32 8.50 -9.93 3.54
C LEU A 32 9.18 -8.88 2.66
N ARG A 33 10.23 -8.24 3.17
CA ARG A 33 10.99 -7.27 2.41
C ARG A 33 11.62 -7.90 1.17
N ALA A 34 12.20 -9.10 1.32
CA ALA A 34 12.79 -9.83 0.19
C ALA A 34 11.71 -10.18 -0.84
N PHE A 35 10.56 -10.65 -0.37
CA PHE A 35 9.43 -10.99 -1.24
C PHE A 35 8.98 -9.77 -2.04
N LEU A 36 8.81 -8.63 -1.39
CA LEU A 36 8.37 -7.40 -2.05
C LEU A 36 9.40 -6.91 -3.07
N ARG A 37 10.70 -7.06 -2.77
CA ARG A 37 11.75 -6.67 -3.69
C ARG A 37 11.80 -7.54 -4.94
N ASP A 38 11.41 -8.79 -4.81
CA ASP A 38 11.29 -9.68 -5.97
C ASP A 38 10.03 -9.38 -6.77
N LEU A 39 8.95 -9.09 -6.10
CA LEU A 39 7.63 -8.89 -6.73
C LEU A 39 7.52 -7.54 -7.43
N CYS A 40 8.03 -6.48 -6.81
CA CYS A 40 7.86 -5.10 -7.24
C CYS A 40 9.12 -4.56 -7.90
N THR A 41 8.95 -3.68 -8.89
CA THR A 41 10.08 -2.86 -9.31
C THR A 41 10.45 -1.91 -8.16
N PRO A 42 11.68 -1.37 -8.15
CA PRO A 42 12.05 -0.39 -7.13
C PRO A 42 11.09 0.80 -7.07
N ALA A 43 10.61 1.27 -8.21
CA ALA A 43 9.67 2.39 -8.26
C ALA A 43 8.32 2.02 -7.65
N GLU A 44 7.84 0.80 -7.93
CA GLU A 44 6.58 0.32 -7.35
C GLU A 44 6.68 0.20 -5.84
N LEU A 45 7.76 -0.36 -5.34
CA LEU A 45 7.94 -0.52 -3.90
C LEU A 45 8.07 0.83 -3.22
N GLN A 46 8.80 1.76 -3.83
CA GLN A 46 8.92 3.12 -3.29
C GLN A 46 7.56 3.81 -3.23
N ALA A 47 6.74 3.66 -4.28
CA ALA A 47 5.41 4.25 -4.30
C ALA A 47 4.53 3.70 -3.17
N MET A 48 4.64 2.40 -2.90
CA MET A 48 3.90 1.79 -1.79
C MET A 48 4.36 2.32 -0.44
N ALA A 49 5.67 2.41 -0.24
CA ALA A 49 6.24 2.93 0.99
C ALA A 49 5.86 4.41 1.20
N ASP A 50 5.84 5.18 0.12
CA ASP A 50 5.45 6.59 0.18
C ASP A 50 3.99 6.75 0.61
N ARG A 51 3.09 5.92 0.05
CA ARG A 51 1.68 5.96 0.45
C ARG A 51 1.49 5.59 1.91
N TRP A 52 2.25 4.61 2.40
CA TRP A 52 2.19 4.27 3.82
C TRP A 52 2.71 5.41 4.71
N ALA A 53 3.79 6.09 4.29
CA ALA A 53 4.30 7.26 5.01
C ALA A 53 3.23 8.35 5.10
N VAL A 54 2.43 8.52 4.04
CA VAL A 54 1.32 9.48 4.06
C VAL A 54 0.28 9.07 5.11
N VAL A 55 -0.04 7.78 5.22
CA VAL A 55 -0.97 7.30 6.27
C VAL A 55 -0.45 7.70 7.65
N GLU A 56 0.84 7.49 7.91
CA GLU A 56 1.45 7.85 9.19
C GLU A 56 1.35 9.35 9.46
N CYS A 57 1.60 10.17 8.46
CA CYS A 57 1.48 11.62 8.58
C CYS A 57 0.04 12.05 8.87
N LEU A 58 -0.93 11.43 8.19
CA LEU A 58 -2.34 11.72 8.41
C LEU A 58 -2.76 11.35 9.85
N GLN A 59 -2.24 10.25 10.37
CA GLN A 59 -2.51 9.85 11.74
C GLN A 59 -1.95 10.84 12.77
N ARG A 60 -0.90 11.56 12.41
CA ARG A 60 -0.31 12.60 13.25
C ARG A 60 -1.05 13.94 13.12
N GLY A 61 -2.07 14.00 12.25
CA GLY A 61 -2.88 15.20 12.05
C GLY A 61 -2.20 16.28 11.24
N LEU A 62 -1.19 15.94 10.44
CA LEU A 62 -0.48 16.93 9.65
C LEU A 62 -1.34 17.40 8.47
N PRO A 63 -1.30 18.71 8.14
CA PRO A 63 -2.02 19.21 6.97
C PRO A 63 -1.36 18.72 5.67
N TYR A 64 -2.13 18.66 4.60
CA TYR A 64 -1.67 18.12 3.32
C TYR A 64 -0.42 18.83 2.80
N ARG A 65 -0.35 20.13 2.97
CA ARG A 65 0.83 20.89 2.52
C ARG A 65 2.10 20.40 3.20
N GLU A 66 2.02 20.16 4.50
CA GLU A 66 3.17 19.68 5.27
C GLU A 66 3.54 18.26 4.86
N ILE A 67 2.54 17.41 4.65
CA ILE A 67 2.78 16.04 4.19
C ILE A 67 3.48 16.05 2.83
N HIS A 68 3.02 16.89 1.91
CA HIS A 68 3.66 17.05 0.61
C HIS A 68 5.13 17.46 0.76
N THR A 69 5.41 18.42 1.64
CA THR A 69 6.78 18.89 1.88
C THR A 69 7.66 17.78 2.44
N LEU A 70 7.14 17.01 3.38
CA LEU A 70 7.92 15.95 4.05
C LEU A 70 8.14 14.74 3.14
N THR A 71 7.13 14.33 2.39
CA THR A 71 7.16 13.06 1.66
C THR A 71 7.45 13.21 0.16
N GLY A 72 7.25 14.39 -0.40
CA GLY A 72 7.32 14.58 -1.84
C GLY A 72 6.11 14.03 -2.59
N VAL A 73 5.16 13.44 -1.89
CA VAL A 73 3.95 12.86 -2.51
C VAL A 73 3.02 14.00 -2.93
N SER A 74 2.41 13.88 -4.10
CA SER A 74 1.50 14.91 -4.61
C SER A 74 0.26 15.06 -3.74
N VAL A 75 -0.31 16.25 -3.71
CA VAL A 75 -1.52 16.55 -2.94
C VAL A 75 -2.67 15.66 -3.42
N THR A 76 -2.75 15.37 -4.71
CA THR A 76 -3.76 14.46 -5.26
C THR A 76 -3.64 13.07 -4.65
N THR A 77 -2.43 12.53 -4.57
CA THR A 77 -2.20 11.21 -3.98
C THR A 77 -2.48 11.23 -2.48
N ILE A 78 -2.08 12.29 -1.78
CA ILE A 78 -2.38 12.45 -0.35
C ILE A 78 -3.89 12.41 -0.13
N GLY A 79 -4.66 13.12 -0.95
CA GLY A 79 -6.13 13.11 -0.86
C GLY A 79 -6.71 11.73 -1.12
N ARG A 80 -6.14 10.98 -2.07
CA ARG A 80 -6.56 9.61 -2.33
C ARG A 80 -6.30 8.70 -1.13
N VAL A 81 -5.12 8.79 -0.54
CA VAL A 81 -4.77 7.99 0.64
C VAL A 81 -5.72 8.34 1.80
N ALA A 82 -5.97 9.62 2.03
CA ALA A 82 -6.87 10.06 3.08
C ALA A 82 -8.26 9.48 2.89
N ARG A 83 -8.76 9.46 1.66
CA ARG A 83 -10.08 8.90 1.35
C ARG A 83 -10.13 7.41 1.66
N TYR A 84 -9.13 6.64 1.27
CA TYR A 84 -9.11 5.20 1.55
C TYR A 84 -8.85 4.88 3.01
N LEU A 85 -8.13 5.73 3.73
CA LEU A 85 -7.99 5.59 5.16
C LEU A 85 -9.35 5.74 5.85
N ALA A 86 -10.17 6.69 5.39
CA ALA A 86 -11.48 6.96 5.97
C ALA A 86 -12.54 5.93 5.55
N THR A 87 -12.61 5.60 4.26
CA THR A 87 -13.72 4.81 3.72
C THR A 87 -13.29 3.75 2.71
N GLY A 88 -12.06 3.27 2.80
CA GLY A 88 -11.56 2.22 1.91
C GLY A 88 -11.96 0.83 2.38
N SER A 89 -11.13 -0.15 2.06
CA SER A 89 -11.36 -1.56 2.41
C SER A 89 -11.05 -1.89 3.88
N GLY A 90 -10.54 -0.92 4.63
CA GLY A 90 -10.24 -1.10 6.05
C GLY A 90 -8.82 -1.56 6.35
N GLY A 91 -8.02 -1.83 5.33
CA GLY A 91 -6.64 -2.31 5.51
C GLY A 91 -5.74 -1.30 6.19
N TYR A 92 -5.82 -0.04 5.78
CA TYR A 92 -5.02 1.01 6.41
C TYR A 92 -5.38 1.15 7.89
N SER A 93 -6.68 1.24 8.19
CA SER A 93 -7.15 1.41 9.57
C SER A 93 -6.75 0.25 10.45
N LEU A 94 -6.84 -0.96 9.92
CA LEU A 94 -6.45 -2.16 10.67
C LEU A 94 -4.95 -2.16 10.97
N ALA A 95 -4.13 -1.82 9.97
CA ALA A 95 -2.68 -1.78 10.14
C ALA A 95 -2.29 -0.73 11.20
N VAL A 96 -2.88 0.47 11.11
CA VAL A 96 -2.64 1.52 12.09
C VAL A 96 -2.96 1.02 13.50
N ARG A 97 -4.14 0.42 13.67
CA ARG A 97 -4.59 -0.05 14.98
C ARG A 97 -3.65 -1.12 15.54
N ARG A 98 -3.21 -2.06 14.70
CA ARG A 98 -2.33 -3.14 15.15
C ARG A 98 -0.92 -2.69 15.46
N LEU A 99 -0.43 -1.66 14.78
CA LEU A 99 0.89 -1.11 15.06
C LEU A 99 0.92 -0.32 16.36
N GLU A 100 -0.22 0.20 16.81
CA GLU A 100 -0.33 0.94 18.07
C GLU A 100 -0.34 0.02 19.29
N ASN A 101 -0.63 -1.25 19.10
CA ASN A 101 -0.75 -2.20 20.21
C ASN A 101 0.56 -2.90 20.54
#